data_c25333a4f0207ce5a3313fb0d1163eea
#
_entry.id   c25333a4f0207ce5a3313fb0d1163eea
#
_cell.length_a   1.000
_cell.length_b   1.000
_cell.length_c   1.000
_cell.angle_alpha   90.00
_cell.angle_beta   90.00
_cell.angle_gamma   90.00
#
_symmetry.space_group_name_H-M   'P 1'
#
loop_
_entity.id
_entity.type
_entity.pdbx_description
1 polymer ?
#
loop_
_entity_poly.entity_id
_entity_poly.type
_entity_poly.pdbx_seq_one_letter_code
_entity_poly.pdbx_strand_id
1 'polypeptide(L)'
;MYRFLGLLILSLFLSCTKAENDWFPNYPVYLELDLAYEDKDLKAPMAYKNFIYGQTSGLSAVERTGLGGVMVYNGYNGYYAFDLSCPYEKKVSIRVEIDENHIKAVCLECGSEFGIYENAGAVLKGPATQGMKRYNVGMNGNKIYISN
;
A
#
# COMPACT_ATOMS: atom_id res chain seq x y z
N MET A 1 30.74 -33.84 -51.44
CA MET A 1 31.18 -33.64 -50.03
C MET A 1 30.60 -32.30 -49.54
N TYR A 2 29.35 -32.29 -49.09
CA TYR A 2 28.68 -31.08 -48.59
C TYR A 2 28.63 -31.15 -47.06
N ARG A 3 29.36 -30.24 -46.43
CA ARG A 3 29.32 -30.04 -44.97
C ARG A 3 28.06 -29.28 -44.62
N PHE A 4 27.06 -29.96 -44.05
CA PHE A 4 25.92 -29.32 -43.42
C PHE A 4 26.36 -28.62 -42.13
N LEU A 5 26.50 -27.33 -42.17
CA LEU A 5 26.69 -26.48 -40.99
C LEU A 5 25.32 -26.24 -40.37
N GLY A 6 24.96 -27.08 -39.40
CA GLY A 6 23.71 -26.88 -38.63
C GLY A 6 23.82 -25.63 -37.76
N LEU A 7 23.11 -24.62 -38.16
CA LEU A 7 22.95 -23.42 -37.35
C LEU A 7 21.98 -23.74 -36.18
N LEU A 8 22.58 -24.06 -35.03
CA LEU A 8 21.85 -24.23 -33.77
C LEU A 8 21.40 -22.84 -33.30
N ILE A 9 20.18 -22.45 -33.67
CA ILE A 9 19.55 -21.23 -33.14
C ILE A 9 19.15 -21.53 -31.70
N LEU A 10 20.02 -21.17 -30.77
CA LEU A 10 19.75 -21.19 -29.35
C LEU A 10 18.84 -20.00 -29.06
N SER A 11 17.52 -20.22 -29.13
CA SER A 11 16.52 -19.24 -28.71
C SER A 11 16.62 -19.06 -27.19
N LEU A 12 17.33 -18.04 -26.76
CA LEU A 12 17.32 -17.53 -25.39
C LEU A 12 15.91 -16.98 -25.11
N PHE A 13 15.05 -17.83 -24.54
CA PHE A 13 13.84 -17.35 -23.86
C PHE A 13 14.28 -16.55 -22.64
N LEU A 14 14.39 -15.24 -22.81
CA LEU A 14 14.45 -14.31 -21.71
C LEU A 14 13.07 -14.37 -21.02
N SER A 15 12.89 -15.35 -20.15
CA SER A 15 11.79 -15.37 -19.20
C SER A 15 12.02 -14.22 -18.24
N CYS A 16 11.35 -13.11 -18.50
CA CYS A 16 11.23 -12.02 -17.54
C CYS A 16 10.33 -12.52 -16.42
N THR A 17 10.87 -13.26 -15.47
CA THR A 17 10.19 -13.54 -14.21
C THR A 17 10.10 -12.19 -13.49
N LYS A 18 8.89 -11.62 -13.47
CA LYS A 18 8.56 -10.52 -12.59
C LYS A 18 8.84 -11.05 -11.18
N ALA A 19 9.96 -10.65 -10.60
CA ALA A 19 10.23 -10.92 -9.20
C ALA A 19 9.14 -10.17 -8.43
N GLU A 20 8.10 -10.85 -8.04
CA GLU A 20 7.21 -10.37 -6.99
C GLU A 20 8.12 -10.28 -5.76
N ASN A 21 8.49 -9.06 -5.43
CA ASN A 21 9.20 -8.79 -4.19
C ASN A 21 8.23 -9.09 -3.05
N ASP A 22 8.25 -10.32 -2.61
CA ASP A 22 7.41 -10.87 -1.54
C ASP A 22 7.92 -10.40 -0.16
N TRP A 23 8.33 -9.12 -0.13
CA TRP A 23 8.90 -8.49 1.05
C TRP A 23 7.85 -8.22 2.15
N PHE A 24 6.57 -8.22 1.76
CA PHE A 24 5.45 -7.95 2.66
C PHE A 24 4.32 -8.96 2.42
N PRO A 25 3.67 -9.51 3.46
CA PRO A 25 2.59 -10.48 3.31
C PRO A 25 1.45 -9.94 2.44
N ASN A 26 1.03 -10.72 1.44
CA ASN A 26 -0.01 -10.32 0.51
C ASN A 26 -1.38 -10.77 0.99
N TYR A 27 -2.07 -9.91 1.74
CA TYR A 27 -3.45 -10.11 2.16
C TYR A 27 -4.41 -9.35 1.24
N PRO A 28 -5.61 -9.91 0.96
CA PRO A 28 -6.58 -9.24 0.10
C PRO A 28 -6.97 -7.87 0.63
N VAL A 29 -7.06 -6.91 -0.30
CA VAL A 29 -7.59 -5.57 -0.03
C VAL A 29 -8.67 -5.24 -1.04
N TYR A 30 -9.82 -4.85 -0.53
CA TYR A 30 -10.91 -4.27 -1.29
C TYR A 30 -11.71 -3.35 -0.39
N LEU A 31 -11.74 -2.05 -0.71
CA LEU A 31 -12.57 -1.06 -0.03
C LEU A 31 -13.24 -0.17 -1.08
N GLU A 32 -14.48 0.21 -0.79
CA GLU A 32 -15.22 1.24 -1.53
C GLU A 32 -15.59 2.36 -0.58
N LEU A 33 -15.12 3.58 -0.84
CA LEU A 33 -15.38 4.75 -0.03
C LEU A 33 -16.27 5.73 -0.79
N ASP A 34 -17.15 6.40 -0.06
CA ASP A 34 -18.05 7.42 -0.61
C ASP A 34 -17.73 8.81 -0.04
N LEU A 35 -17.01 9.60 -0.83
CA LEU A 35 -16.65 10.97 -0.47
C LEU A 35 -17.83 11.94 -0.46
N ALA A 36 -19.00 11.56 -0.96
CA ALA A 36 -20.18 12.41 -0.88
C ALA A 36 -20.88 12.31 0.48
N TYR A 37 -20.74 11.17 1.15
CA TYR A 37 -21.48 10.85 2.38
C TYR A 37 -20.55 10.39 3.52
N GLU A 38 -20.24 9.12 3.60
CA GLU A 38 -19.64 8.50 4.78
C GLU A 38 -18.16 8.87 4.97
N ASP A 39 -17.47 9.18 3.87
CA ASP A 39 -16.03 9.44 3.87
C ASP A 39 -15.70 10.89 3.46
N LYS A 40 -16.67 11.79 3.56
CA LYS A 40 -16.55 13.20 3.13
C LYS A 40 -15.38 13.93 3.79
N ASP A 41 -14.99 13.54 4.99
CA ASP A 41 -13.89 14.13 5.74
C ASP A 41 -12.54 13.91 5.07
N LEU A 42 -12.42 12.84 4.27
CA LEU A 42 -11.22 12.58 3.46
C LEU A 42 -10.98 13.61 2.34
N LYS A 43 -11.96 14.49 2.04
CA LYS A 43 -11.75 15.57 1.06
C LYS A 43 -10.80 16.66 1.55
N ALA A 44 -10.64 16.79 2.86
CA ALA A 44 -9.71 17.78 3.39
C ALA A 44 -8.25 17.37 3.05
N PRO A 45 -7.40 18.33 2.67
CA PRO A 45 -5.97 18.04 2.50
C PRO A 45 -5.38 17.44 3.78
N MET A 46 -4.50 16.45 3.63
CA MET A 46 -3.84 15.74 4.73
C MET A 46 -4.79 14.97 5.66
N ALA A 47 -6.07 14.84 5.28
CA ALA A 47 -7.01 13.99 6.00
C ALA A 47 -6.67 12.52 5.77
N TYR A 48 -6.95 11.70 6.78
CA TYR A 48 -6.80 10.26 6.69
C TYR A 48 -7.91 9.53 7.43
N LYS A 49 -8.11 8.28 7.03
CA LYS A 49 -9.02 7.36 7.69
C LYS A 49 -8.44 5.95 7.68
N ASN A 50 -8.53 5.28 8.83
CA ASN A 50 -8.03 3.93 9.00
C ASN A 50 -9.20 2.94 8.94
N PHE A 51 -9.04 1.89 8.14
CA PHE A 51 -9.99 0.79 7.97
C PHE A 51 -9.36 -0.48 8.50
N ILE A 52 -9.81 -0.93 9.66
CA ILE A 52 -9.26 -2.09 10.38
C ILE A 52 -10.39 -3.09 10.61
N TYR A 53 -10.21 -4.33 10.13
CA TYR A 53 -11.19 -5.38 10.32
C TYR A 53 -11.51 -5.60 11.81
N GLY A 54 -12.80 -5.66 12.13
CA GLY A 54 -13.30 -5.82 13.50
C GLY A 54 -13.19 -4.56 14.39
N GLN A 55 -12.61 -3.45 13.91
CA GLN A 55 -12.53 -2.18 14.65
C GLN A 55 -13.28 -1.06 13.96
N THR A 56 -13.23 -0.98 12.64
CA THR A 56 -13.97 0.04 11.86
C THR A 56 -15.42 -0.41 11.70
N SER A 57 -16.34 0.42 12.17
CA SER A 57 -17.77 0.21 11.95
C SER A 57 -18.15 0.51 10.50
N GLY A 58 -19.16 -0.19 9.97
CA GLY A 58 -19.67 0.05 8.63
C GLY A 58 -18.93 -0.69 7.50
N LEU A 59 -17.87 -1.44 7.79
CA LEU A 59 -17.26 -2.30 6.78
C LEU A 59 -18.26 -3.40 6.34
N SER A 60 -18.46 -3.49 5.03
CA SER A 60 -19.33 -4.52 4.45
C SER A 60 -18.67 -5.92 4.48
N ALA A 61 -19.46 -6.97 4.32
CA ALA A 61 -18.97 -8.35 4.34
C ALA A 61 -17.97 -8.68 3.21
N VAL A 62 -17.96 -7.88 2.14
CA VAL A 62 -17.05 -8.08 1.00
C VAL A 62 -15.74 -7.30 1.14
N GLU A 63 -15.69 -6.30 2.00
CA GLU A 63 -14.49 -5.48 2.20
C GLU A 63 -13.38 -6.25 2.90
N ARG A 64 -12.14 -5.94 2.50
CA ARG A 64 -10.92 -6.57 2.98
C ARG A 64 -9.87 -5.50 3.24
N THR A 65 -9.19 -5.59 4.36
CA THR A 65 -8.34 -4.51 4.88
C THR A 65 -6.85 -4.89 4.99
N GLY A 66 -6.38 -5.84 4.21
CA GLY A 66 -4.96 -6.19 4.20
C GLY A 66 -4.47 -6.86 5.48
N LEU A 67 -3.18 -6.67 5.82
CA LEU A 67 -2.53 -7.27 6.98
C LEU A 67 -2.87 -6.50 8.27
N GLY A 68 -2.49 -5.23 8.35
CA GLY A 68 -2.66 -4.41 9.55
C GLY A 68 -3.89 -3.51 9.55
N GLY A 69 -4.59 -3.45 8.46
CA GLY A 69 -5.60 -2.46 8.14
C GLY A 69 -5.13 -1.56 7.00
N VAL A 70 -6.05 -0.81 6.41
CA VAL A 70 -5.75 0.14 5.35
C VAL A 70 -5.90 1.56 5.87
N MET A 71 -4.87 2.36 5.72
CA MET A 71 -4.93 3.80 5.86
C MET A 71 -5.18 4.43 4.50
N VAL A 72 -6.25 5.20 4.35
CA VAL A 72 -6.48 6.06 3.19
C VAL A 72 -6.13 7.48 3.58
N TYR A 73 -5.29 8.11 2.77
CA TYR A 73 -4.71 9.42 3.06
C TYR A 73 -4.81 10.34 1.84
N ASN A 74 -5.28 11.57 2.05
CA ASN A 74 -5.36 12.60 1.02
C ASN A 74 -4.06 13.42 1.01
N GLY A 75 -3.09 12.99 0.20
CA GLY A 75 -1.77 13.60 0.09
C GLY A 75 -1.67 14.67 -0.98
N TYR A 76 -0.44 15.12 -1.24
CA TYR A 76 -0.16 16.20 -2.20
C TYR A 76 -0.58 15.87 -3.64
N ASN A 77 -0.36 14.63 -4.08
CA ASN A 77 -0.68 14.19 -5.44
C ASN A 77 -1.99 13.38 -5.52
N GLY A 78 -2.88 13.52 -4.54
CA GLY A 78 -4.15 12.78 -4.47
C GLY A 78 -4.16 11.71 -3.38
N TYR A 79 -5.07 10.76 -3.51
CA TYR A 79 -5.26 9.74 -2.49
C TYR A 79 -4.21 8.63 -2.57
N TYR A 80 -3.71 8.26 -1.41
CA TYR A 80 -2.87 7.09 -1.20
C TYR A 80 -3.58 6.09 -0.29
N ALA A 81 -3.29 4.82 -0.48
CA ALA A 81 -3.72 3.77 0.42
C ALA A 81 -2.52 2.92 0.83
N PHE A 82 -2.34 2.75 2.14
CA PHE A 82 -1.20 2.03 2.72
C PHE A 82 -1.69 0.94 3.67
N ASP A 83 -0.95 -0.17 3.77
CA ASP A 83 -1.11 -1.06 4.91
C ASP A 83 -0.60 -0.38 6.18
N LEU A 84 -1.37 -0.50 7.25
CA LEU A 84 -1.00 0.06 8.55
C LEU A 84 0.12 -0.73 9.25
N SER A 85 0.34 -2.01 8.90
CA SER A 85 1.44 -2.77 9.50
C SER A 85 2.78 -2.15 9.18
N CYS A 86 3.64 -2.06 10.18
CA CYS A 86 5.01 -1.60 9.99
C CYS A 86 5.76 -2.53 9.02
N PRO A 87 6.39 -2.00 7.96
CA PRO A 87 7.15 -2.80 7.00
C PRO A 87 8.32 -3.58 7.60
N TYR A 88 8.90 -3.08 8.68
CA TYR A 88 9.97 -3.76 9.38
C TYR A 88 9.46 -4.92 10.24
N GLU A 89 8.40 -4.70 11.01
CA GLU A 89 7.86 -5.70 11.95
C GLU A 89 7.00 -6.77 11.26
N LYS A 90 6.25 -6.40 10.21
CA LYS A 90 5.36 -7.28 9.42
C LYS A 90 4.36 -8.07 10.28
N LYS A 91 3.85 -7.43 11.32
CA LYS A 91 2.90 -8.02 12.28
C LYS A 91 1.58 -7.27 12.25
N VAL A 92 0.47 -8.02 12.34
CA VAL A 92 -0.90 -7.47 12.39
C VAL A 92 -1.10 -6.46 13.52
N SER A 93 -0.46 -6.70 14.66
CA SER A 93 -0.63 -5.90 15.88
C SER A 93 0.29 -4.66 15.95
N ILE A 94 1.33 -4.59 15.11
CA ILE A 94 2.29 -3.48 15.13
C ILE A 94 2.02 -2.58 13.94
N ARG A 95 1.30 -1.50 14.21
CA ARG A 95 0.86 -0.51 13.22
C ARG A 95 1.65 0.77 13.33
N VAL A 96 1.79 1.45 12.20
CA VAL A 96 2.27 2.81 12.18
C VAL A 96 1.18 3.78 12.62
N GLU A 97 1.56 4.87 13.24
CA GLU A 97 0.71 5.98 13.65
C GLU A 97 1.09 7.24 12.86
N ILE A 98 0.12 8.10 12.62
CA ILE A 98 0.38 9.37 11.92
C ILE A 98 0.84 10.40 12.94
N ASP A 99 1.85 11.18 12.58
CA ASP A 99 2.35 12.27 13.42
C ASP A 99 1.35 13.44 13.51
N GLU A 100 1.55 14.33 14.47
CA GLU A 100 0.65 15.46 14.72
C GLU A 100 0.52 16.42 13.53
N ASN A 101 1.51 16.47 12.65
CA ASN A 101 1.49 17.32 11.46
C ASN A 101 0.86 16.63 10.24
N HIS A 102 0.50 15.37 10.35
CA HIS A 102 -0.05 14.54 9.28
C HIS A 102 0.86 14.42 8.03
N ILE A 103 2.18 14.53 8.18
CA ILE A 103 3.13 14.45 7.06
C ILE A 103 3.91 13.16 7.01
N LYS A 104 3.97 12.45 8.12
CA LYS A 104 4.66 11.16 8.23
C LYS A 104 3.91 10.15 9.09
N ALA A 105 4.18 8.89 8.84
CA ALA A 105 3.76 7.78 9.69
C ALA A 105 4.97 7.25 10.47
N VAL A 106 4.77 6.88 11.73
CA VAL A 106 5.82 6.44 12.66
C VAL A 106 5.46 5.08 13.24
N CYS A 107 6.40 4.16 13.26
CA CYS A 107 6.27 2.93 14.01
C CYS A 107 6.83 3.13 15.43
N LEU A 108 5.98 3.07 16.43
CA LEU A 108 6.41 3.27 17.83
C LEU A 108 7.28 2.12 18.35
N GLU A 109 7.16 0.92 17.77
CA GLU A 109 7.94 -0.25 18.18
C GLU A 109 9.39 -0.17 17.72
N CYS A 110 9.64 0.08 16.43
CA CYS A 110 11.01 0.10 15.88
C CYS A 110 11.55 1.50 15.61
N GLY A 111 10.75 2.55 15.75
CA GLY A 111 11.16 3.93 15.50
C GLY A 111 11.33 4.32 14.03
N SER A 112 10.91 3.47 13.09
CA SER A 112 10.93 3.82 11.66
C SER A 112 9.92 4.90 11.33
N GLU A 113 10.30 5.83 10.44
CA GLU A 113 9.46 6.93 9.98
C GLU A 113 9.27 6.87 8.45
N PHE A 114 8.07 7.15 7.98
CA PHE A 114 7.68 7.06 6.56
C PHE A 114 6.99 8.35 6.14
N GLY A 115 7.42 8.93 5.02
CA GLY A 115 6.81 10.14 4.47
C GLY A 115 5.53 9.80 3.72
N ILE A 116 4.39 10.31 4.18
CA ILE A 116 3.09 10.01 3.58
C ILE A 116 2.55 11.15 2.71
N TYR A 117 2.90 12.39 2.98
CA TYR A 117 2.36 13.55 2.27
C TYR A 117 2.88 13.66 0.83
N GLU A 118 4.19 13.74 0.65
CA GLU A 118 4.84 13.87 -0.67
C GLU A 118 5.53 12.59 -1.12
N ASN A 119 6.03 11.81 -0.19
CA ASN A 119 6.97 10.71 -0.42
C ASN A 119 6.28 9.36 -0.61
N ALA A 120 4.94 9.32 -0.63
CA ALA A 120 4.14 8.13 -0.96
C ALA A 120 4.54 6.87 -0.15
N GLY A 121 4.82 7.03 1.14
CA GLY A 121 5.18 5.95 2.06
C GLY A 121 6.65 5.58 2.06
N ALA A 122 7.54 6.38 1.44
CA ALA A 122 8.98 6.11 1.45
C ALA A 122 9.58 6.22 2.86
N VAL A 123 10.65 5.46 3.11
CA VAL A 123 11.38 5.51 4.38
C VAL A 123 12.08 6.86 4.53
N LEU A 124 11.84 7.53 5.64
CA LEU A 124 12.56 8.74 6.08
C LEU A 124 13.62 8.39 7.12
N LYS A 125 13.33 7.39 7.98
CA LYS A 125 14.22 6.94 9.03
C LYS A 125 14.03 5.45 9.28
N GLY A 126 15.14 4.69 9.40
CA GLY A 126 15.15 3.26 9.70
C GLY A 126 14.89 2.93 11.16
N PRO A 127 14.83 1.61 11.49
CA PRO A 127 15.50 0.48 10.81
C PRO A 127 14.81 -0.10 9.57
N ALA A 128 13.56 0.27 9.26
CA ALA A 128 12.93 -0.19 8.01
C ALA A 128 13.77 0.21 6.78
N THR A 129 13.95 -0.71 5.84
CA THR A 129 14.64 -0.49 4.56
C THR A 129 13.67 -0.41 3.38
N GLN A 130 12.42 -0.79 3.61
CA GLN A 130 11.32 -0.74 2.64
C GLN A 130 10.27 0.26 3.11
N GLY A 131 9.69 1.00 2.16
CA GLY A 131 8.57 1.89 2.44
C GLY A 131 7.31 1.15 2.83
N MET A 132 6.26 1.88 3.15
CA MET A 132 4.95 1.30 3.46
C MET A 132 4.40 0.53 2.26
N LYS A 133 3.73 -0.59 2.51
CA LYS A 133 3.01 -1.33 1.45
C LYS A 133 1.89 -0.45 0.92
N ARG A 134 1.93 -0.15 -0.38
CA ARG A 134 0.91 0.63 -1.07
C ARG A 134 -0.10 -0.26 -1.76
N TYR A 135 -1.32 0.22 -1.83
CA TYR A 135 -2.42 -0.36 -2.57
C TYR A 135 -2.82 0.51 -3.75
N ASN A 136 -3.48 -0.09 -4.73
CA ASN A 136 -4.02 0.65 -5.86
C ASN A 136 -5.21 1.51 -5.41
N VAL A 137 -5.26 2.74 -5.90
CA VAL A 137 -6.36 3.67 -5.65
C VAL A 137 -6.97 4.07 -6.98
N GLY A 138 -8.22 3.72 -7.20
CA GLY A 138 -9.02 4.15 -8.34
C GLY A 138 -10.09 5.15 -7.89
N MET A 139 -10.43 6.10 -8.76
CA MET A 139 -11.51 7.06 -8.50
C MET A 139 -12.54 7.03 -9.61
N ASN A 140 -13.83 7.13 -9.21
CA ASN A 140 -14.93 7.35 -10.14
C ASN A 140 -15.94 8.31 -9.51
N GLY A 141 -15.93 9.57 -9.94
CA GLY A 141 -16.71 10.63 -9.32
C GLY A 141 -16.31 10.83 -7.85
N ASN A 142 -17.27 10.67 -6.94
CA ASN A 142 -17.05 10.77 -5.49
C ASN A 142 -16.70 9.42 -4.83
N LYS A 143 -16.48 8.38 -5.60
CA LYS A 143 -16.11 7.07 -5.03
C LYS A 143 -14.63 6.78 -5.20
N ILE A 144 -14.04 6.22 -4.16
CA ILE A 144 -12.67 5.68 -4.16
C ILE A 144 -12.75 4.17 -4.03
N TYR A 145 -11.99 3.48 -4.87
CA TYR A 145 -11.84 2.02 -4.84
C TYR A 145 -10.39 1.68 -4.52
N ILE A 146 -10.20 0.84 -3.52
CA ILE A 146 -8.88 0.40 -3.08
C ILE A 146 -8.76 -1.09 -3.27
N SER A 147 -7.65 -1.53 -3.88
CA SER A 147 -7.36 -2.94 -4.14
C SER A 147 -5.85 -3.20 -4.16
N ASN A 148 -5.45 -4.46 -4.06
CA ASN A 148 -4.08 -4.93 -4.28
C ASN A 148 -3.91 -5.60 -5.65
#